data_ac427ff1cb5d8c079fffecbfc47daa97
#
_entry.id   ac427ff1cb5d8c079fffecbfc47daa97
#
_cell.length_a   1.000
_cell.length_b   1.000
_cell.length_c   1.000
_cell.angle_alpha   90.00
_cell.angle_beta   90.00
_cell.angle_gamma   90.00
#
_symmetry.space_group_name_H-M   'P 1'
#
loop_
_entity.id
_entity.type
_entity.pdbx_description
1 polymer ?
#
loop_
_entity_poly.entity_id
_entity_poly.type
_entity_poly.pdbx_seq_one_letter_code
_entity_poly.pdbx_strand_id
1 'polypeptide(L)'
;LASCNFSREKIVLTVIVTILKRQEFNEVVEIHSKNLFRFAVNFLRSSNDAEDIVQDVFEKLWINREKVELEKAKSWLFTCTHNAMLNFIKKSSRIAYMETNLIPENTALTTSSFESKQVVDRIVSILPPIQKSIILMRDLEGYSYDEIGDMLDLSPSQVKVYLFRARMKIKKQLKESTQFA
;
A
#
# COMPACT_ATOMS: atom_id res chain seq x y z
N LEU A 1 2.27 10.40 57.94
CA LEU A 1 3.38 10.58 56.95
C LEU A 1 3.55 9.33 56.16
N ALA A 2 2.61 8.94 55.30
CA ALA A 2 2.77 7.85 54.33
C ALA A 2 1.63 7.92 53.31
N SER A 3 1.69 8.87 52.41
CA SER A 3 0.83 8.83 51.22
C SER A 3 1.31 9.89 50.20
N CYS A 4 2.37 9.61 49.49
CA CYS A 4 2.75 10.39 48.28
C CYS A 4 3.73 9.69 47.34
N ASN A 5 3.81 8.34 47.32
CA ASN A 5 4.72 7.62 46.41
C ASN A 5 4.03 6.76 45.36
N PHE A 6 2.69 6.74 45.30
CA PHE A 6 1.99 5.82 44.35
C PHE A 6 1.70 6.42 42.98
N SER A 7 1.90 7.72 42.80
CA SER A 7 1.56 8.41 41.55
C SER A 7 2.72 8.54 40.54
N ARG A 8 3.97 8.44 41.00
CA ARG A 8 5.12 8.59 40.11
C ARG A 8 5.50 7.33 39.33
N GLU A 9 5.27 6.15 39.87
CA GLU A 9 5.58 4.89 39.19
C GLU A 9 4.58 4.56 38.06
N LYS A 10 3.30 4.96 38.18
CA LYS A 10 2.32 4.79 37.10
C LYS A 10 2.54 5.71 35.90
N ILE A 11 3.18 6.85 36.09
CA ILE A 11 3.46 7.79 35.01
C ILE A 11 4.70 7.34 34.20
N VAL A 12 5.64 6.65 34.83
CA VAL A 12 6.84 6.13 34.15
C VAL A 12 6.53 4.87 33.33
N LEU A 13 5.50 4.10 33.67
CA LEU A 13 5.07 2.89 32.94
C LEU A 13 4.19 3.20 31.71
N THR A 14 3.72 4.42 31.55
CA THR A 14 2.78 4.78 30.44
C THR A 14 3.46 5.48 29.28
N VAL A 15 4.77 5.73 29.32
CA VAL A 15 5.52 6.38 28.25
C VAL A 15 6.82 5.62 27.96
N ILE A 16 6.71 4.30 27.82
CA ILE A 16 7.66 3.58 26.97
C ILE A 16 7.04 3.57 25.57
N VAL A 17 7.02 4.73 24.93
CA VAL A 17 6.95 4.81 23.47
C VAL A 17 8.15 4.01 22.98
N THR A 18 7.91 2.83 22.48
CA THR A 18 8.96 1.95 21.99
C THR A 18 9.45 2.54 20.68
N ILE A 19 10.41 3.46 20.81
CA ILE A 19 11.16 4.01 19.67
C ILE A 19 11.83 2.85 18.96
N LEU A 20 11.68 2.77 17.65
CA LEU A 20 12.28 1.72 16.82
C LEU A 20 13.81 1.70 16.99
N LYS A 21 14.31 0.73 17.76
CA LYS A 21 15.72 0.46 17.88
C LYS A 21 16.23 -0.20 16.59
N ARG A 22 17.54 -0.22 16.40
CA ARG A 22 18.17 -0.82 15.21
C ARG A 22 17.77 -2.29 15.00
N GLN A 23 17.62 -3.06 16.06
CA GLN A 23 17.19 -4.47 15.98
C GLN A 23 15.74 -4.57 15.53
N GLU A 24 14.86 -3.80 16.13
CA GLU A 24 13.43 -3.75 15.77
C GLU A 24 13.21 -3.27 14.34
N PHE A 25 14.04 -2.34 13.85
CA PHE A 25 14.02 -1.92 12.44
C PHE A 25 14.33 -3.10 11.52
N ASN A 26 15.38 -3.88 11.80
CA ASN A 26 15.71 -5.05 10.98
C ASN A 26 14.58 -6.08 10.97
N GLU A 27 13.94 -6.33 12.10
CA GLU A 27 12.78 -7.22 12.22
C GLU A 27 11.60 -6.70 11.38
N VAL A 28 11.31 -5.41 11.46
CA VAL A 28 10.24 -4.77 10.66
C VAL A 28 10.53 -4.90 9.15
N VAL A 29 11.77 -4.71 8.73
CA VAL A 29 12.18 -4.90 7.32
C VAL A 29 11.97 -6.36 6.90
N GLU A 30 12.44 -7.30 7.69
CA GLU A 30 12.34 -8.74 7.39
C GLU A 30 10.87 -9.19 7.27
N ILE A 31 10.03 -8.76 8.22
CA ILE A 31 8.61 -9.14 8.26
C ILE A 31 7.82 -8.52 7.11
N HIS A 32 8.07 -7.26 6.77
CA HIS A 32 7.18 -6.50 5.88
C HIS A 32 7.69 -6.32 4.45
N SER A 33 8.99 -6.50 4.17
CA SER A 33 9.57 -6.24 2.84
C SER A 33 8.86 -6.99 1.71
N LYS A 34 8.62 -8.29 1.88
CA LYS A 34 7.98 -9.13 0.87
C LYS A 34 6.53 -8.68 0.57
N ASN A 35 5.77 -8.33 1.60
CA ASN A 35 4.38 -7.91 1.45
C ASN A 35 4.29 -6.52 0.81
N LEU A 36 5.16 -5.58 1.23
CA LEU A 36 5.24 -4.25 0.61
C LEU A 36 5.64 -4.32 -0.86
N PHE A 37 6.66 -5.11 -1.17
CA PHE A 37 7.12 -5.32 -2.55
C PHE A 37 5.99 -5.91 -3.41
N ARG A 38 5.33 -6.98 -2.93
CA ARG A 38 4.21 -7.61 -3.65
C ARG A 38 3.05 -6.63 -3.87
N PHE A 39 2.72 -5.83 -2.86
CA PHE A 39 1.71 -4.78 -2.98
C PHE A 39 2.11 -3.74 -4.03
N ALA A 40 3.35 -3.24 -3.99
CA ALA A 40 3.85 -2.24 -4.92
C ALA A 40 3.92 -2.76 -6.37
N VAL A 41 4.45 -3.97 -6.60
CA VAL A 41 4.49 -4.60 -7.93
C VAL A 41 3.10 -4.77 -8.51
N ASN A 42 2.14 -5.26 -7.72
CA ASN A 42 0.77 -5.45 -8.20
C ASN A 42 0.06 -4.12 -8.45
N PHE A 43 0.46 -3.06 -7.76
CA PHE A 43 -0.08 -1.73 -7.97
C PHE A 43 0.53 -1.03 -9.18
N LEU A 44 1.86 -1.02 -9.32
CA LEU A 44 2.59 -0.28 -10.37
C LEU A 44 2.73 -1.06 -11.68
N ARG A 45 2.73 -2.40 -11.60
CA ARG A 45 3.04 -3.30 -12.73
C ARG A 45 4.49 -3.21 -13.23
N SER A 46 5.35 -2.66 -12.44
CA SER A 46 6.79 -2.55 -12.69
C SER A 46 7.54 -3.04 -11.45
N SER A 47 8.41 -4.01 -11.63
CA SER A 47 9.21 -4.58 -10.54
C SER A 47 10.29 -3.59 -10.09
N ASN A 48 10.94 -2.93 -11.05
CA ASN A 48 12.00 -1.97 -10.77
C ASN A 48 11.47 -0.75 -9.98
N ASP A 49 10.36 -0.15 -10.47
CA ASP A 49 9.76 0.99 -9.78
C ASP A 49 9.24 0.61 -8.39
N ALA A 50 8.75 -0.62 -8.24
CA ALA A 50 8.28 -1.13 -6.95
C ALA A 50 9.44 -1.32 -5.96
N GLU A 51 10.58 -1.83 -6.42
CA GLU A 51 11.79 -1.99 -5.63
C GLU A 51 12.32 -0.65 -5.14
N ASP A 52 12.45 0.31 -6.04
CA ASP A 52 12.89 1.67 -5.72
C ASP A 52 11.99 2.32 -4.67
N ILE A 53 10.66 2.24 -4.86
CA ILE A 53 9.70 2.80 -3.90
C ILE A 53 9.80 2.13 -2.53
N VAL A 54 9.92 0.82 -2.50
CA VAL A 54 10.00 0.08 -1.22
C VAL A 54 11.31 0.41 -0.50
N GLN A 55 12.41 0.53 -1.23
CA GLN A 55 13.70 0.94 -0.69
C GLN A 55 13.62 2.35 -0.10
N ASP A 56 13.08 3.33 -0.84
CA ASP A 56 12.86 4.70 -0.38
C ASP A 56 12.00 4.77 0.89
N VAL A 57 10.98 3.91 0.98
CA VAL A 57 10.10 3.86 2.16
C VAL A 57 10.83 3.30 3.38
N PHE A 58 11.67 2.27 3.23
CA PHE A 58 12.49 1.78 4.34
C PHE A 58 13.57 2.80 4.76
N GLU A 59 14.17 3.52 3.83
CA GLU A 59 15.07 4.63 4.15
C GLU A 59 14.34 5.72 4.97
N LYS A 60 13.14 6.10 4.56
CA LYS A 60 12.30 7.04 5.33
C LYS A 60 11.95 6.52 6.71
N LEU A 61 11.66 5.22 6.85
CA LEU A 61 11.43 4.62 8.16
C LEU A 61 12.67 4.73 9.03
N TRP A 62 13.86 4.44 8.48
CA TRP A 62 15.13 4.56 9.20
C TRP A 62 15.38 5.98 9.70
N ILE A 63 15.16 6.98 8.85
CA ILE A 63 15.31 8.40 9.21
C ILE A 63 14.32 8.81 10.31
N ASN A 64 13.09 8.29 10.25
CA ASN A 64 12.01 8.63 11.18
C ASN A 64 11.83 7.62 12.32
N ARG A 65 12.73 6.66 12.50
CA ARG A 65 12.61 5.56 13.45
C ARG A 65 12.32 5.98 14.89
N GLU A 66 12.81 7.16 15.27
CA GLU A 66 12.59 7.70 16.61
C GLU A 66 11.17 8.29 16.83
N LYS A 67 10.39 8.43 15.75
CA LYS A 67 9.03 8.98 15.77
C LYS A 67 7.96 7.92 15.48
N VAL A 68 8.37 6.76 14.99
CA VAL A 68 7.45 5.68 14.62
C VAL A 68 7.44 4.62 15.72
N GLU A 69 6.27 4.38 16.27
CA GLU A 69 6.05 3.30 17.24
C GLU A 69 6.09 1.95 16.53
N LEU A 70 6.71 0.93 17.15
CA LEU A 70 6.84 -0.41 16.58
C LEU A 70 5.49 -0.99 16.13
N GLU A 71 4.47 -0.84 16.97
CA GLU A 71 3.11 -1.33 16.68
C GLU A 71 2.47 -0.66 15.45
N LYS A 72 2.85 0.58 15.16
CA LYS A 72 2.37 1.37 14.02
C LYS A 72 3.26 1.27 12.79
N ALA A 73 4.41 0.62 12.89
CA ALA A 73 5.37 0.53 11.80
C ALA A 73 4.76 -0.08 10.53
N LYS A 74 3.92 -1.11 10.67
CA LYS A 74 3.20 -1.74 9.57
C LYS A 74 2.29 -0.76 8.84
N SER A 75 1.35 -0.12 9.53
CA SER A 75 0.42 0.84 8.90
C SER A 75 1.16 2.02 8.31
N TRP A 76 2.17 2.54 9.01
CA TRP A 76 3.03 3.61 8.52
C TRP A 76 3.73 3.26 7.20
N LEU A 77 4.33 2.05 7.11
CA LEU A 77 4.99 1.57 5.90
C LEU A 77 4.01 1.49 4.72
N PHE A 78 2.84 0.90 4.91
CA PHE A 78 1.83 0.79 3.85
C PHE A 78 1.27 2.15 3.43
N THR A 79 1.04 3.07 4.36
CA THR A 79 0.66 4.46 4.09
C THR A 79 1.71 5.16 3.24
N CYS A 80 2.98 5.08 3.64
CA CYS A 80 4.09 5.69 2.91
C CYS A 80 4.24 5.09 1.50
N THR A 81 4.15 3.77 1.37
CA THR A 81 4.24 3.07 0.09
C THR A 81 3.08 3.49 -0.83
N HIS A 82 1.85 3.50 -0.32
CA HIS A 82 0.69 3.94 -1.09
C HIS A 82 0.86 5.38 -1.60
N ASN A 83 1.24 6.31 -0.73
CA ASN A 83 1.44 7.70 -1.10
C ASN A 83 2.60 7.88 -2.10
N ALA A 84 3.70 7.13 -1.94
CA ALA A 84 4.82 7.15 -2.87
C ALA A 84 4.39 6.67 -4.27
N MET A 85 3.63 5.57 -4.36
CA MET A 85 3.08 5.06 -5.61
C MET A 85 2.14 6.06 -6.29
N LEU A 86 1.27 6.73 -5.52
CA LEU A 86 0.39 7.78 -6.07
C LEU A 86 1.19 8.95 -6.66
N ASN A 87 2.24 9.39 -5.95
CA ASN A 87 3.11 10.47 -6.40
C ASN A 87 3.90 10.05 -7.65
N PHE A 88 4.38 8.82 -7.70
CA PHE A 88 5.05 8.25 -8.86
C PHE A 88 4.16 8.27 -10.10
N ILE A 89 2.92 7.77 -10.00
CA ILE A 89 1.96 7.79 -11.12
C ILE A 89 1.66 9.22 -11.58
N LYS A 90 1.45 10.15 -10.65
CA LYS A 90 1.21 11.57 -11.00
C LYS A 90 2.40 12.18 -11.73
N LYS A 91 3.63 11.86 -11.29
CA LYS A 91 4.86 12.36 -11.93
C LYS A 91 5.02 11.75 -13.33
N SER A 92 4.86 10.45 -13.48
CA SER A 92 4.96 9.76 -14.77
C SER A 92 3.93 10.27 -15.77
N SER A 93 2.68 10.49 -15.34
CA SER A 93 1.63 11.07 -16.19
C SER A 93 1.95 12.48 -16.64
N ARG A 94 2.60 13.31 -15.81
CA ARG A 94 3.04 14.66 -16.20
C ARG A 94 4.16 14.62 -17.22
N ILE A 95 5.15 13.73 -17.03
CA ILE A 95 6.26 13.58 -17.97
C ILE A 95 5.71 13.09 -19.32
N ALA A 96 4.88 12.07 -19.34
CA ALA A 96 4.23 11.58 -20.54
C ALA A 96 3.42 12.69 -21.26
N TYR A 97 2.71 13.53 -20.52
CA TYR A 97 1.98 14.67 -21.11
C TYR A 97 2.90 15.76 -21.67
N MET A 98 4.07 15.99 -21.06
CA MET A 98 5.05 16.97 -21.54
C MET A 98 5.84 16.46 -22.76
N GLU A 99 6.15 15.18 -22.81
CA GLU A 99 6.86 14.53 -23.91
C GLU A 99 5.95 14.22 -25.09
N THR A 100 4.65 14.14 -24.86
CA THR A 100 3.67 13.81 -25.91
C THR A 100 2.71 14.96 -26.17
N ASN A 101 3.03 15.73 -27.20
CA ASN A 101 2.02 16.02 -28.22
C ASN A 101 1.70 14.75 -29.06
N LEU A 102 2.04 13.58 -28.56
CA LEU A 102 1.89 12.25 -29.18
C LEU A 102 1.20 11.35 -28.14
N ILE A 103 0.13 10.74 -28.52
CA ILE A 103 -0.71 9.82 -27.78
C ILE A 103 0.15 8.76 -27.06
N PRO A 104 0.03 8.55 -25.74
CA PRO A 104 0.74 7.45 -25.10
C PRO A 104 0.09 6.14 -25.54
N GLU A 105 0.74 5.44 -26.43
CA GLU A 105 0.47 4.05 -26.65
C GLU A 105 0.81 3.30 -25.35
N ASN A 106 -0.20 2.65 -24.77
CA ASN A 106 -0.04 1.77 -23.62
C ASN A 106 1.08 0.79 -23.94
N THR A 107 2.23 0.94 -23.32
CA THR A 107 3.30 -0.04 -23.37
C THR A 107 2.80 -1.31 -22.72
N ALA A 108 2.22 -2.17 -23.53
CA ALA A 108 1.91 -3.55 -23.20
C ALA A 108 3.25 -4.26 -22.98
N LEU A 109 3.58 -4.49 -21.72
CA LEU A 109 4.68 -5.39 -21.38
C LEU A 109 4.31 -6.79 -21.83
N THR A 110 4.97 -7.21 -22.91
CA THR A 110 5.05 -8.56 -23.39
C THR A 110 5.57 -9.49 -22.30
N THR A 111 4.82 -10.54 -21.99
CA THR A 111 5.36 -11.90 -22.00
C THR A 111 4.23 -12.91 -21.88
N SER A 112 4.27 -13.86 -22.76
CA SER A 112 3.43 -15.02 -22.91
C SER A 112 3.34 -15.85 -21.62
N SER A 113 2.17 -16.19 -21.32
CA SER A 113 1.55 -17.20 -20.47
C SER A 113 0.64 -16.55 -19.42
N PHE A 114 -0.63 -16.91 -19.53
CA PHE A 114 -1.76 -16.56 -18.64
C PHE A 114 -2.68 -15.45 -19.18
N GLU A 115 -3.45 -15.80 -20.21
CA GLU A 115 -4.56 -14.96 -20.68
C GLU A 115 -5.47 -14.49 -19.52
N SER A 116 -5.75 -15.38 -18.55
CA SER A 116 -6.54 -15.05 -17.37
C SER A 116 -5.90 -14.03 -16.44
N LYS A 117 -4.57 -14.06 -16.26
CA LYS A 117 -3.84 -13.10 -15.43
C LYS A 117 -3.82 -11.72 -16.09
N GLN A 118 -3.60 -11.65 -17.38
CA GLN A 118 -3.63 -10.39 -18.14
C GLN A 118 -5.02 -9.73 -18.09
N VAL A 119 -6.10 -10.51 -18.16
CA VAL A 119 -7.47 -10.01 -18.03
C VAL A 119 -7.70 -9.40 -16.64
N VAL A 120 -7.32 -10.10 -15.57
CA VAL A 120 -7.43 -9.58 -14.19
C VAL A 120 -6.59 -8.32 -14.03
N ASP A 121 -5.38 -8.31 -14.55
CA ASP A 121 -4.46 -7.18 -14.47
C ASP A 121 -5.03 -5.94 -15.18
N ARG A 122 -5.61 -6.12 -16.36
CA ARG A 122 -6.28 -5.05 -17.09
C ARG A 122 -7.49 -4.51 -16.33
N ILE A 123 -8.28 -5.40 -15.75
CA ILE A 123 -9.46 -5.02 -14.98
C ILE A 123 -9.08 -4.26 -13.70
N VAL A 124 -8.03 -4.69 -13.01
CA VAL A 124 -7.55 -3.98 -11.82
C VAL A 124 -6.94 -2.62 -12.18
N SER A 125 -6.35 -2.46 -13.37
CA SER A 125 -5.77 -1.18 -13.80
C SER A 125 -6.79 -0.07 -14.02
N ILE A 126 -8.05 -0.39 -14.33
CA ILE A 126 -9.12 0.60 -14.53
C ILE A 126 -9.76 1.10 -13.24
N LEU A 127 -9.40 0.52 -12.10
CA LEU A 127 -9.90 0.97 -10.81
C LEU A 127 -9.27 2.31 -10.40
N PRO A 128 -10.03 3.19 -9.74
CA PRO A 128 -9.44 4.34 -9.05
C PRO A 128 -8.36 3.87 -8.07
N PRO A 129 -7.26 4.63 -7.89
CA PRO A 129 -6.12 4.18 -7.09
C PRO A 129 -6.46 3.68 -5.69
N ILE A 130 -7.37 4.36 -4.99
CA ILE A 130 -7.80 3.95 -3.65
C ILE A 130 -8.54 2.60 -3.68
N GLN A 131 -9.39 2.36 -4.68
CA GLN A 131 -10.11 1.10 -4.83
C GLN A 131 -9.15 -0.03 -5.21
N LYS A 132 -8.15 0.26 -6.05
CA LYS A 132 -7.08 -0.66 -6.41
C LYS A 132 -6.29 -1.09 -5.17
N SER A 133 -5.86 -0.14 -4.33
CA SER A 133 -5.15 -0.45 -3.09
C SER A 133 -5.96 -1.32 -2.16
N ILE A 134 -7.24 -1.00 -1.94
CA ILE A 134 -8.12 -1.76 -1.05
C ILE A 134 -8.31 -3.20 -1.54
N ILE A 135 -8.52 -3.41 -2.85
CA ILE A 135 -8.64 -4.75 -3.44
C ILE A 135 -7.34 -5.55 -3.24
N LEU A 136 -6.19 -4.95 -3.52
CA LEU A 136 -4.90 -5.62 -3.36
C LEU A 136 -4.64 -5.97 -1.89
N MET A 137 -4.89 -5.06 -0.98
CA MET A 137 -4.71 -5.30 0.46
C MET A 137 -5.69 -6.35 1.00
N ARG A 138 -6.96 -6.34 0.57
CA ARG A 138 -7.96 -7.27 1.07
C ARG A 138 -7.90 -8.64 0.42
N ASP A 139 -7.92 -8.69 -0.91
CA ASP A 139 -8.14 -9.93 -1.65
C ASP A 139 -6.80 -10.64 -1.95
N LEU A 140 -5.68 -9.92 -2.04
CA LEU A 140 -4.36 -10.48 -2.27
C LEU A 140 -3.56 -10.69 -0.98
N GLU A 141 -3.57 -9.70 -0.06
CA GLU A 141 -2.78 -9.75 1.18
C GLU A 141 -3.59 -10.24 2.40
N GLY A 142 -4.93 -10.25 2.32
CA GLY A 142 -5.80 -10.78 3.36
C GLY A 142 -6.02 -9.86 4.57
N TYR A 143 -5.63 -8.58 4.51
CA TYR A 143 -5.79 -7.64 5.62
C TYR A 143 -7.25 -7.41 6.00
N SER A 144 -7.51 -7.18 7.28
CA SER A 144 -8.83 -6.82 7.81
C SER A 144 -9.27 -5.41 7.38
N TYR A 145 -10.54 -5.08 7.54
CA TYR A 145 -11.03 -3.74 7.22
C TYR A 145 -10.44 -2.65 8.13
N ASP A 146 -10.18 -3.01 9.39
CA ASP A 146 -9.57 -2.11 10.37
C ASP A 146 -8.11 -1.84 10.01
N GLU A 147 -7.32 -2.88 9.70
CA GLU A 147 -5.93 -2.72 9.24
C GLU A 147 -5.84 -1.89 7.96
N ILE A 148 -6.72 -2.13 6.98
CA ILE A 148 -6.75 -1.35 5.73
C ILE A 148 -7.14 0.10 6.03
N GLY A 149 -8.06 0.31 6.97
CA GLY A 149 -8.45 1.63 7.45
C GLY A 149 -7.25 2.40 8.01
N ASP A 150 -6.49 1.77 8.88
CA ASP A 150 -5.28 2.35 9.48
C ASP A 150 -4.19 2.66 8.43
N MET A 151 -4.03 1.78 7.42
CA MET A 151 -3.05 1.95 6.35
C MET A 151 -3.41 3.06 5.35
N LEU A 152 -4.69 3.33 5.13
CA LEU A 152 -5.18 4.26 4.10
C LEU A 152 -5.87 5.51 4.68
N ASP A 153 -5.88 5.65 6.00
CA ASP A 153 -6.60 6.72 6.73
C ASP A 153 -8.10 6.75 6.38
N LEU A 154 -8.75 5.58 6.48
CA LEU A 154 -10.15 5.38 6.17
C LEU A 154 -10.89 4.70 7.34
N SER A 155 -12.17 5.03 7.51
CA SER A 155 -12.99 4.23 8.42
C SER A 155 -13.27 2.84 7.84
N PRO A 156 -13.48 1.81 8.68
CA PRO A 156 -13.83 0.46 8.20
C PRO A 156 -15.09 0.43 7.32
N SER A 157 -16.01 1.35 7.57
CA SER A 157 -17.21 1.52 6.75
C SER A 157 -16.89 2.03 5.35
N GLN A 158 -15.96 2.99 5.24
CA GLN A 158 -15.47 3.48 3.95
C GLN A 158 -14.73 2.38 3.17
N VAL A 159 -13.90 1.59 3.85
CA VAL A 159 -13.20 0.43 3.25
C VAL A 159 -14.22 -0.53 2.65
N LYS A 160 -15.28 -0.90 3.39
CA LYS A 160 -16.38 -1.76 2.89
C LYS A 160 -17.04 -1.19 1.63
N VAL A 161 -17.35 0.10 1.62
CA VAL A 161 -18.00 0.76 0.48
C VAL A 161 -17.08 0.78 -0.74
N TYR A 162 -15.81 1.13 -0.58
CA TYR A 162 -14.85 1.14 -1.69
C TYR A 162 -14.60 -0.26 -2.23
N LEU A 163 -14.48 -1.26 -1.36
CA LEU A 163 -14.32 -2.66 -1.75
C LEU A 163 -15.54 -3.15 -2.56
N PHE A 164 -16.75 -2.87 -2.10
CA PHE A 164 -17.97 -3.20 -2.83
C PHE A 164 -17.98 -2.56 -4.22
N ARG A 165 -17.71 -1.26 -4.31
CA ARG A 165 -17.66 -0.53 -5.60
C ARG A 165 -16.59 -1.10 -6.54
N ALA A 166 -15.42 -1.43 -6.00
CA ALA A 166 -14.35 -2.04 -6.77
C ALA A 166 -14.75 -3.41 -7.35
N ARG A 167 -15.33 -4.28 -6.52
CA ARG A 167 -15.79 -5.61 -6.95
C ARG A 167 -16.93 -5.53 -7.97
N MET A 168 -17.85 -4.57 -7.82
CA MET A 168 -18.92 -4.34 -8.81
C MET A 168 -18.34 -3.91 -10.16
N LYS A 169 -17.33 -3.04 -10.16
CA LYS A 169 -16.66 -2.58 -11.38
C LYS A 169 -15.92 -3.73 -12.08
N ILE A 170 -15.19 -4.55 -11.30
CA ILE A 170 -14.53 -5.76 -11.80
C ILE A 170 -15.55 -6.72 -12.42
N LYS A 171 -16.65 -7.01 -11.71
CA LYS A 171 -17.71 -7.92 -12.19
C LYS A 171 -18.33 -7.44 -13.49
N LYS A 172 -18.56 -6.13 -13.64
CA LYS A 172 -19.07 -5.52 -14.87
C LYS A 172 -18.13 -5.76 -16.04
N GLN A 173 -16.84 -5.48 -15.86
CA GLN A 173 -15.84 -5.63 -16.91
C GLN A 173 -15.59 -7.09 -17.32
N LEU A 174 -15.64 -8.01 -16.35
CA LEU A 174 -15.55 -9.46 -16.65
C LEU A 174 -16.72 -9.93 -17.52
N LYS A 175 -17.94 -9.45 -17.24
CA LYS A 175 -19.09 -9.80 -18.08
C LYS A 175 -18.98 -9.25 -19.49
N GLU A 176 -18.50 -8.02 -19.64
CA GLU A 176 -18.28 -7.42 -20.95
C GLU A 176 -17.21 -8.20 -21.74
N SER A 177 -16.12 -8.61 -21.10
CA SER A 177 -15.04 -9.38 -21.75
C SER A 177 -15.49 -10.78 -22.19
N THR A 178 -16.42 -11.43 -21.45
CA THR A 178 -16.93 -12.77 -21.79
C THR A 178 -18.02 -12.74 -22.87
N GLN A 179 -18.60 -11.60 -23.20
CA GLN A 179 -19.58 -11.47 -24.28
C GLN A 179 -18.94 -11.29 -25.67
N PHE A 180 -17.64 -11.03 -25.71
CA PHE A 180 -16.87 -10.84 -26.95
C PHE A 180 -15.89 -12.02 -27.26
N ALA A 181 -15.93 -13.08 -26.46
CA ALA A 181 -15.18 -14.32 -26.69
C ALA A 181 -16.12 -15.44 -27.17
#